data_57e39e275d4a4943a426ed96ee22ffeb
#
_entry.id   57e39e275d4a4943a426ed96ee22ffeb
#
_cell.length_a   1.000
_cell.length_b   1.000
_cell.length_c   1.000
_cell.angle_alpha   90.00
_cell.angle_beta   90.00
_cell.angle_gamma   90.00
#
_symmetry.space_group_name_H-M   'P 1'
#
loop_
_entity.id
_entity.type
_entity.pdbx_description
1 polymer ?
#
loop_
_entity_poly.entity_id
_entity_poly.type
_entity_poly.pdbx_seq_one_letter_code
_entity_poly.pdbx_strand_id
1 'polypeptide(L)' 'MPIEVNLDLMMVKRKMSLTELSEKVGVTLANLSVLKQNKARAIRFSTLGAICAALNCQPGDILEHQPETQ' A
#
# COMPACT_ATOMS: atom_id res chain seq x y z
N MET A 1 -1.86 -15.02 -2.12
CA MET A 1 -1.19 -14.80 -0.83
C MET A 1 -2.20 -14.55 0.27
N PRO A 2 -1.97 -15.03 1.50
CA PRO A 2 -2.91 -14.78 2.58
C PRO A 2 -2.97 -13.34 3.05
N ILE A 3 -2.00 -12.52 2.68
CA ILE A 3 -2.04 -11.08 2.94
C ILE A 3 -2.28 -10.37 1.63
N GLU A 4 -3.30 -9.53 1.60
CA GLU A 4 -3.66 -8.75 0.43
C GLU A 4 -3.37 -7.28 0.67
N VAL A 5 -2.82 -6.62 -0.34
CA VAL A 5 -2.49 -5.20 -0.25
C VAL A 5 -3.58 -4.39 -0.93
N ASN A 6 -4.28 -3.57 -0.17
CA ASN A 6 -5.39 -2.75 -0.66
C ASN A 6 -4.95 -1.30 -0.90
N LEU A 7 -3.72 -1.13 -1.36
CA LEU A 7 -3.17 0.20 -1.60
C LEU A 7 -3.94 0.94 -2.68
N ASP A 8 -4.28 0.24 -3.75
CA ASP A 8 -5.02 0.82 -4.86
C ASP A 8 -6.36 1.41 -4.38
N LEU A 9 -7.08 0.65 -3.58
CA LEU A 9 -8.36 1.08 -3.05
C LEU A 9 -8.22 2.34 -2.19
N MET A 10 -7.21 2.39 -1.34
CA MET A 10 -6.98 3.56 -0.49
C MET A 10 -6.57 4.77 -1.29
N MET A 11 -5.78 4.59 -2.35
CA MET A 11 -5.40 5.68 -3.24
C MET A 11 -6.64 6.27 -3.91
N VAL A 12 -7.55 5.42 -4.37
CA VAL A 12 -8.80 5.87 -4.98
C VAL A 12 -9.64 6.64 -3.97
N LYS A 13 -9.76 6.11 -2.75
CA LYS A 13 -10.53 6.77 -1.69
C LYS A 13 -9.98 8.15 -1.34
N ARG A 14 -8.66 8.32 -1.39
CA ARG A 14 -8.00 9.58 -1.06
C ARG A 14 -7.74 10.45 -2.28
N LYS A 15 -8.13 9.98 -3.47
CA LYS A 15 -7.94 10.70 -4.74
C LYS A 15 -6.49 11.07 -4.97
N MET A 16 -5.59 10.14 -4.67
CA MET A 16 -4.16 10.35 -4.79
C MET A 16 -3.61 9.44 -5.86
N SER A 17 -2.80 10.00 -6.77
CA SER A 17 -2.15 9.24 -7.82
C SER A 17 -0.91 8.52 -7.31
N LEU A 18 -0.46 7.52 -8.04
CA LEU A 18 0.75 6.78 -7.71
C LEU A 18 1.97 7.70 -7.70
N THR A 19 2.05 8.62 -8.66
CA THR A 19 3.14 9.59 -8.73
C THR A 19 3.16 10.47 -7.48
N GLU A 20 2.01 10.97 -7.11
CA GLU A 20 1.85 11.83 -5.94
C GLU A 20 2.27 11.09 -4.65
N LEU A 21 1.82 9.85 -4.52
CA LEU A 21 2.17 9.03 -3.37
C LEU A 21 3.66 8.75 -3.34
N SER A 22 4.25 8.45 -4.50
CA SER A 22 5.69 8.21 -4.62
C SER A 22 6.49 9.42 -4.10
N GLU A 23 6.09 10.61 -4.48
CA GLU A 23 6.76 11.83 -4.05
C GLU A 23 6.62 12.06 -2.54
N LYS A 24 5.45 11.83 -2.00
CA LYS A 24 5.19 12.03 -0.57
C LYS A 24 5.90 11.01 0.31
N VAL A 25 6.01 9.78 -0.16
CA VAL A 25 6.58 8.69 0.64
C VAL A 25 8.08 8.55 0.42
N GLY A 26 8.59 9.01 -0.71
CA GLY A 26 10.00 8.86 -1.04
C GLY A 26 10.35 7.47 -1.54
N VAL A 27 9.38 6.76 -2.11
CA VAL A 27 9.56 5.42 -2.66
C VAL A 27 9.36 5.51 -4.17
N THR A 28 10.13 4.74 -4.93
CA THR A 28 10.05 4.79 -6.39
C THR A 28 8.68 4.31 -6.89
N LEU A 29 8.30 4.82 -8.04
CA LEU A 29 7.06 4.37 -8.69
C LEU A 29 7.06 2.86 -8.91
N ALA A 30 8.22 2.30 -9.30
CA ALA A 30 8.33 0.86 -9.51
C ALA A 30 8.02 0.07 -8.25
N ASN A 31 8.57 0.50 -7.11
CA ASN A 31 8.33 -0.19 -5.84
C ASN A 31 6.88 -0.06 -5.39
N LEU A 32 6.28 1.12 -5.54
CA LEU A 32 4.86 1.30 -5.22
C LEU A 32 3.97 0.49 -6.14
N SER A 33 4.34 0.39 -7.42
CA SER A 33 3.58 -0.40 -8.37
C SER A 33 3.56 -1.89 -7.98
N VAL A 34 4.69 -2.40 -7.50
CA VAL A 34 4.77 -3.78 -7.02
C VAL A 34 3.84 -3.98 -5.83
N LEU A 35 3.81 -3.05 -4.90
CA LEU A 35 2.88 -3.09 -3.76
C LEU A 35 1.42 -3.03 -4.22
N LYS A 36 1.12 -2.09 -5.11
CA LYS A 36 -0.22 -1.89 -5.63
C LYS A 36 -0.77 -3.12 -6.32
N GLN A 37 0.10 -3.85 -7.03
CA GLN A 37 -0.29 -5.05 -7.76
C GLN A 37 -0.33 -6.30 -6.88
N ASN A 38 -0.10 -6.14 -5.58
CA ASN A 38 -0.13 -7.25 -4.64
C ASN A 38 0.97 -8.28 -4.90
N LYS A 39 2.11 -7.82 -5.41
CA LYS A 39 3.24 -8.68 -5.75
C LYS A 39 4.41 -8.57 -4.77
N ALA A 40 4.33 -7.64 -3.82
CA ALA A 40 5.38 -7.47 -2.84
C ALA A 40 5.35 -8.61 -1.83
N ARG A 41 6.53 -9.06 -1.40
CA ARG A 41 6.66 -10.11 -0.39
C ARG A 41 6.95 -9.56 0.98
N ALA A 42 7.33 -8.30 1.05
CA ALA A 42 7.67 -7.65 2.31
C ALA A 42 7.50 -6.14 2.16
N ILE A 43 7.32 -5.49 3.28
CA ILE A 43 7.29 -4.03 3.33
C ILE A 43 7.97 -3.61 4.64
N ARG A 44 8.81 -2.60 4.56
CA ARG A 44 9.44 -2.06 5.76
C ARG A 44 8.42 -1.27 6.56
N PHE A 45 8.53 -1.35 7.88
CA PHE A 45 7.63 -0.56 8.74
C PHE A 45 7.76 0.93 8.47
N SER A 46 8.96 1.42 8.18
CA SER A 46 9.15 2.84 7.85
C SER A 46 8.37 3.24 6.59
N THR A 47 8.39 2.39 5.57
CA THR A 47 7.64 2.61 4.34
C THR A 47 6.13 2.55 4.60
N LEU A 48 5.70 1.54 5.34
CA LEU A 48 4.29 1.38 5.69
C LEU A 48 3.79 2.59 6.46
N GLY A 49 4.57 3.06 7.45
CA GLY A 49 4.21 4.24 8.22
C GLY A 49 4.10 5.48 7.36
N ALA A 50 5.04 5.67 6.43
CA ALA A 50 5.01 6.81 5.52
C ALA A 50 3.77 6.78 4.61
N ILE A 51 3.41 5.60 4.12
CA ILE A 51 2.21 5.45 3.30
C ILE A 51 0.96 5.77 4.12
N CYS A 52 0.89 5.25 5.34
CA CYS A 52 -0.24 5.54 6.23
C CYS A 52 -0.37 7.03 6.50
N ALA A 53 0.75 7.70 6.73
CA ALA A 53 0.74 9.15 6.97
C ALA A 53 0.27 9.92 5.74
N ALA A 54 0.76 9.52 4.55
CA ALA A 54 0.40 10.19 3.30
C ALA A 54 -1.07 10.01 2.97
N LEU A 55 -1.62 8.83 3.22
CA LEU A 55 -3.01 8.51 2.93
C LEU A 55 -3.95 8.73 4.11
N ASN A 56 -3.41 9.15 5.25
CA ASN A 56 -4.17 9.37 6.49
C ASN A 56 -5.04 8.14 6.81
N CYS A 57 -4.37 7.00 6.95
CA CYS A 57 -5.06 5.74 7.23
C CYS A 57 -4.21 4.88 8.16
N GLN A 58 -4.73 3.73 8.51
CA GLN A 58 -4.06 2.77 9.38
C GLN A 58 -3.52 1.61 8.54
N PRO A 59 -2.50 0.87 9.06
CA PRO A 59 -2.01 -0.30 8.34
C PRO A 59 -3.09 -1.31 7.97
N GLY A 60 -4.10 -1.47 8.83
CA GLY A 60 -5.22 -2.37 8.54
C GLY A 60 -6.09 -1.94 7.38
N ASP A 61 -5.97 -0.68 6.95
CA ASP A 61 -6.67 -0.20 5.75
C ASP A 61 -5.92 -0.58 4.48
N ILE A 62 -4.62 -0.88 4.60
CA ILE A 62 -3.76 -1.19 3.46
C ILE A 62 -3.50 -2.68 3.36
N LEU A 63 -3.34 -3.36 4.50
CA LEU A 63 -3.01 -4.78 4.55
C LEU A 63 -4.18 -5.55 5.15
N GLU A 64 -4.53 -6.63 4.50
CA GLU A 64 -5.65 -7.45 4.94
C GLU A 64 -5.27 -8.92 4.90
N HIS A 65 -5.59 -9.65 5.97
CA HIS A 65 -5.38 -11.08 5.98
C HIS A 65 -6.58 -11.76 5.33
N GLN A 66 -6.31 -12.55 4.31
CA GLN A 66 -7.33 -13.33 3.62
C GLN A 66 -7.21 -14.77 4.09
N PRO A 67 -8.19 -15.28 4.86
CA PRO A 67 -8.13 -16.68 5.24
C PRO A 67 -8.24 -17.56 4.00
N GLU A 68 -7.50 -18.66 3.99
CA GLU A 68 -7.58 -19.58 2.89
C GLU A 68 -8.95 -20.25 2.89
N THR A 69 -9.60 -20.24 1.72
CA THR A 69 -10.89 -20.92 1.58
C THR A 69 -10.66 -22.39 1.22
N GLN A 70 -11.53 -23.19 1.75
CA GLN A 70 -11.52 -24.62 1.48
C GLN A 70 -12.42 -24.95 0.30
#